data_52c5880c487b80f0fc45e2c4f58edcb9
#
_entry.id   52c5880c487b80f0fc45e2c4f58edcb9
#
_cell.length_a   1.000
_cell.length_b   1.000
_cell.length_c   1.000
_cell.angle_alpha   90.00
_cell.angle_beta   90.00
_cell.angle_gamma   90.00
#
_symmetry.space_group_name_H-M   'P 1'
#
loop_
_entity.id
_entity.type
_entity.pdbx_description
1 polymer ?
#
loop_
_entity_poly.entity_id
_entity_poly.type
_entity_poly.pdbx_seq_one_letter_code
_entity_poly.pdbx_strand_id
1 'polypeptide(L)'
;MTAADTPLTLETAVAKAKDIADRVLAASAAANDKAGRFSEDAVDALGEAGLLGLTIPVEHGGSGLGPRAFAAVVAALAEADASVAMVYKMHVCAVATILAARAAASVADTLNDIAAGRHLSTLAFSESGSRSHFWAPVSKARRNGAGVYLAAKKSWVTSAGHAHSYVVSSLAPEGAGPMDSTLYLVPAGSNGLSVAGPWDGLGMRANASSPMTLENCLVDPGHQLTDDGAGFGAMLNVVLPLFNLGSAVVALGLCRAAVAATASHLKTARFEHLGQSLGESLPTLRAQLAQMQIETDGLAARVDDLVDHLERPRETTVLRVLETKAAAGDIAVSVTSTAMRTCGGAAFSKHTGIERLFRDAHAGVVMAPTSDVLREFIGKAVLGMPLF
;
A
#
# COMPACT_ATOMS: atom_id res chain seq x y z
N MET A 1 -26.96 21.25 3.15
CA MET A 1 -25.64 20.65 3.00
C MET A 1 -24.95 20.73 4.33
N THR A 2 -24.76 19.61 4.99
CA THR A 2 -23.97 19.51 6.21
C THR A 2 -22.47 19.58 5.82
N ALA A 3 -21.56 19.88 6.74
CA ALA A 3 -20.12 19.98 6.48
C ALA A 3 -19.49 18.67 5.89
N ALA A 4 -20.26 17.58 5.84
CA ALA A 4 -19.91 16.30 5.25
C ALA A 4 -20.15 16.23 3.72
N ASP A 5 -20.83 17.20 3.10
CA ASP A 5 -21.25 17.15 1.69
C ASP A 5 -20.29 17.85 0.71
N THR A 6 -19.18 18.43 1.19
CA THR A 6 -18.23 19.13 0.31
C THR A 6 -17.06 18.22 -0.05
N PRO A 7 -16.80 17.98 -1.35
CA PRO A 7 -15.63 17.21 -1.78
C PRO A 7 -14.33 17.80 -1.20
N LEU A 8 -13.38 16.93 -0.83
CA LEU A 8 -12.09 17.37 -0.32
C LEU A 8 -11.27 18.05 -1.43
N THR A 9 -10.47 19.03 -1.02
CA THR A 9 -9.36 19.54 -1.82
C THR A 9 -8.08 18.81 -1.44
N LEU A 10 -7.03 18.93 -2.24
CA LEU A 10 -5.69 18.40 -1.87
C LEU A 10 -5.27 18.88 -0.48
N GLU A 11 -5.43 20.17 -0.21
CA GLU A 11 -5.02 20.79 1.05
C GLU A 11 -5.81 20.24 2.25
N THR A 12 -7.13 20.15 2.13
CA THR A 12 -7.98 19.61 3.21
C THR A 12 -7.77 18.12 3.42
N ALA A 13 -7.54 17.33 2.37
CA ALA A 13 -7.22 15.91 2.48
C ALA A 13 -5.91 15.68 3.24
N VAL A 14 -4.87 16.45 2.92
CA VAL A 14 -3.57 16.39 3.61
C VAL A 14 -3.69 16.84 5.07
N ALA A 15 -4.43 17.91 5.35
CA ALA A 15 -4.65 18.37 6.72
C ALA A 15 -5.35 17.31 7.58
N LYS A 16 -6.41 16.67 7.06
CA LYS A 16 -7.11 15.57 7.74
C LYS A 16 -6.22 14.34 7.95
N ALA A 17 -5.41 13.96 6.94
CA ALA A 17 -4.49 12.84 7.07
C ALA A 17 -3.42 13.09 8.14
N LYS A 18 -2.90 14.31 8.25
CA LYS A 18 -1.97 14.71 9.32
C LYS A 18 -2.62 14.68 10.69
N ASP A 19 -3.85 15.21 10.84
CA ASP A 19 -4.59 15.15 12.10
C ASP A 19 -4.79 13.71 12.58
N ILE A 20 -5.15 12.78 11.66
CA ILE A 20 -5.24 11.35 11.97
C ILE A 20 -3.87 10.78 12.36
N ALA A 21 -2.81 11.11 11.62
CA ALA A 21 -1.45 10.66 11.92
C ALA A 21 -1.03 11.08 13.33
N ASP A 22 -1.27 12.31 13.71
CA ASP A 22 -0.86 12.86 15.00
C ASP A 22 -1.72 12.34 16.16
N ARG A 23 -3.05 12.28 16.01
CA ARG A 23 -3.96 11.97 17.11
C ARG A 23 -4.29 10.51 17.28
N VAL A 24 -4.33 9.74 16.18
CA VAL A 24 -4.74 8.34 16.19
C VAL A 24 -3.52 7.42 16.02
N LEU A 25 -2.72 7.63 14.96
CA LEU A 25 -1.67 6.70 14.61
C LEU A 25 -0.46 6.80 15.54
N ALA A 26 0.02 7.99 15.83
CA ALA A 26 1.18 8.19 16.70
C ALA A 26 0.97 7.60 18.10
N ALA A 27 -0.27 7.62 18.59
CA ALA A 27 -0.62 7.08 19.90
C ALA A 27 -0.72 5.54 19.92
N SER A 28 -1.11 4.89 18.81
CA SER A 28 -1.46 3.48 18.77
C SER A 28 -0.47 2.58 18.04
N ALA A 29 0.35 3.12 17.12
CA ALA A 29 1.19 2.35 16.20
C ALA A 29 2.12 1.35 16.90
N ALA A 30 2.82 1.76 17.96
CA ALA A 30 3.73 0.88 18.71
C ALA A 30 2.99 -0.26 19.43
N ALA A 31 1.82 0.02 19.99
CA ALA A 31 1.02 -0.98 20.69
C ALA A 31 0.39 -1.98 19.71
N ASN A 32 -0.10 -1.50 18.56
CA ASN A 32 -0.66 -2.33 17.49
C ASN A 32 0.40 -3.22 16.84
N ASP A 33 1.59 -2.67 16.53
CA ASP A 33 2.74 -3.45 16.04
C ASP A 33 3.11 -4.57 17.02
N LYS A 34 3.28 -4.24 18.30
CA LYS A 34 3.64 -5.22 19.35
C LYS A 34 2.60 -6.33 19.44
N ALA A 35 1.31 -6.00 19.39
CA ALA A 35 0.21 -6.95 19.50
C ALA A 35 -0.11 -7.69 18.19
N GLY A 36 0.41 -7.25 17.03
CA GLY A 36 -0.03 -7.71 15.71
C GLY A 36 -1.51 -7.42 15.46
N ARG A 37 -2.02 -6.30 15.98
CA ARG A 37 -3.45 -5.96 15.96
C ARG A 37 -3.75 -4.98 14.83
N PHE A 38 -4.74 -5.31 14.02
CA PHE A 38 -5.27 -4.39 13.00
C PHE A 38 -5.78 -3.10 13.64
N SER A 39 -5.59 -1.97 12.95
CA SER A 39 -5.93 -0.64 13.46
C SER A 39 -7.32 -0.23 12.99
N GLU A 40 -8.37 -0.77 13.63
CA GLU A 40 -9.78 -0.43 13.31
C GLU A 40 -10.03 1.07 13.48
N ASP A 41 -9.60 1.64 14.63
CA ASP A 41 -9.77 3.07 14.92
C ASP A 41 -9.19 3.98 13.83
N ALA A 42 -8.11 3.55 13.16
CA ALA A 42 -7.52 4.30 12.07
C ALA A 42 -8.38 4.24 10.80
N VAL A 43 -8.97 3.08 10.49
CA VAL A 43 -9.86 2.91 9.33
C VAL A 43 -11.13 3.72 9.53
N ASP A 44 -11.71 3.69 10.74
CA ASP A 44 -12.88 4.49 11.10
C ASP A 44 -12.59 6.00 10.94
N ALA A 45 -11.45 6.47 11.48
CA ALA A 45 -11.04 7.86 11.33
C ALA A 45 -10.82 8.28 9.86
N LEU A 46 -10.26 7.39 9.02
CA LEU A 46 -10.12 7.63 7.58
C LEU A 46 -11.49 7.73 6.89
N GLY A 47 -12.44 6.88 7.29
CA GLY A 47 -13.83 6.91 6.80
C GLY A 47 -14.54 8.21 7.19
N GLU A 48 -14.54 8.57 8.47
CA GLU A 48 -15.13 9.81 9.00
C GLU A 48 -14.52 11.08 8.37
N ALA A 49 -13.23 11.02 8.04
CA ALA A 49 -12.54 12.10 7.35
C ALA A 49 -12.90 12.22 5.86
N GLY A 50 -13.60 11.24 5.27
CA GLY A 50 -13.90 11.16 3.85
C GLY A 50 -12.71 10.71 2.98
N LEU A 51 -11.63 10.23 3.59
CA LEU A 51 -10.41 9.83 2.89
C LEU A 51 -10.56 8.49 2.16
N LEU A 52 -11.47 7.60 2.58
CA LEU A 52 -11.75 6.36 1.83
C LEU A 52 -12.33 6.66 0.45
N GLY A 53 -13.13 7.73 0.32
CA GLY A 53 -13.68 8.20 -0.96
C GLY A 53 -12.77 9.13 -1.76
N LEU A 54 -11.49 9.31 -1.40
CA LEU A 54 -10.59 10.32 -1.98
C LEU A 54 -10.58 10.34 -3.50
N THR A 55 -10.47 9.18 -4.14
CA THR A 55 -10.31 9.03 -5.59
C THR A 55 -11.62 8.75 -6.33
N ILE A 56 -12.70 8.53 -5.61
CA ILE A 56 -14.03 8.32 -6.20
C ILE A 56 -14.52 9.64 -6.81
N PRO A 57 -15.04 9.64 -8.04
CA PRO A 57 -15.59 10.83 -8.67
C PRO A 57 -16.70 11.50 -7.84
N VAL A 58 -16.81 12.83 -7.97
CA VAL A 58 -17.77 13.63 -7.19
C VAL A 58 -19.22 13.21 -7.45
N GLU A 59 -19.55 12.79 -8.66
CA GLU A 59 -20.89 12.26 -9.02
C GLU A 59 -21.26 10.97 -8.27
N HIS A 60 -20.29 10.27 -7.69
CA HIS A 60 -20.48 9.10 -6.82
C HIS A 60 -20.25 9.42 -5.33
N GLY A 61 -20.24 10.70 -4.97
CA GLY A 61 -20.10 11.15 -3.58
C GLY A 61 -18.67 11.20 -3.04
N GLY A 62 -17.66 10.96 -3.88
CA GLY A 62 -16.25 11.05 -3.51
C GLY A 62 -15.67 12.47 -3.74
N SER A 63 -14.34 12.57 -3.74
CA SER A 63 -13.62 13.85 -3.91
C SER A 63 -12.96 14.01 -5.28
N GLY A 64 -12.90 12.97 -6.10
CA GLY A 64 -12.33 13.00 -7.46
C GLY A 64 -10.85 13.38 -7.51
N LEU A 65 -10.11 13.19 -6.40
CA LEU A 65 -8.71 13.59 -6.32
C LEU A 65 -7.79 12.52 -6.93
N GLY A 66 -6.72 13.00 -7.58
CA GLY A 66 -5.80 12.16 -8.35
C GLY A 66 -4.56 11.68 -7.57
N PRO A 67 -3.54 11.19 -8.33
CA PRO A 67 -2.31 10.60 -7.77
C PRO A 67 -1.57 11.48 -6.79
N ARG A 68 -1.57 12.80 -6.99
CA ARG A 68 -0.90 13.76 -6.10
C ARG A 68 -1.51 13.77 -4.69
N ALA A 69 -2.83 13.80 -4.60
CA ALA A 69 -3.53 13.76 -3.31
C ALA A 69 -3.37 12.40 -2.64
N PHE A 70 -3.47 11.32 -3.39
CA PHE A 70 -3.19 9.97 -2.90
C PHE A 70 -1.78 9.86 -2.31
N ALA A 71 -0.75 10.30 -3.04
CA ALA A 71 0.62 10.30 -2.55
C ALA A 71 0.79 11.13 -1.26
N ALA A 72 0.21 12.34 -1.22
CA ALA A 72 0.32 13.22 -0.07
C ALA A 72 -0.35 12.64 1.19
N VAL A 73 -1.53 12.02 1.04
CA VAL A 73 -2.23 11.34 2.15
C VAL A 73 -1.42 10.13 2.63
N VAL A 74 -0.97 9.25 1.71
CA VAL A 74 -0.14 8.08 2.08
C VAL A 74 1.14 8.51 2.80
N ALA A 75 1.80 9.59 2.37
CA ALA A 75 3.02 10.09 3.02
C ALA A 75 2.74 10.50 4.48
N ALA A 76 1.68 11.28 4.72
CA ALA A 76 1.31 11.72 6.06
C ALA A 76 1.01 10.52 7.00
N LEU A 77 0.30 9.52 6.51
CA LEU A 77 0.00 8.31 7.31
C LEU A 77 1.26 7.48 7.56
N ALA A 78 2.13 7.31 6.56
CA ALA A 78 3.30 6.44 6.63
C ALA A 78 4.39 6.97 7.59
N GLU A 79 4.49 8.27 7.78
CA GLU A 79 5.39 8.87 8.77
C GLU A 79 5.03 8.45 10.21
N ALA A 80 3.75 8.18 10.50
CA ALA A 80 3.28 7.74 11.81
C ALA A 80 3.14 6.21 11.91
N ASP A 81 2.48 5.59 10.91
CA ASP A 81 2.23 4.14 10.86
C ASP A 81 2.21 3.62 9.41
N ALA A 82 3.28 2.92 9.03
CA ALA A 82 3.41 2.32 7.70
C ALA A 82 2.40 1.19 7.46
N SER A 83 1.92 0.50 8.51
CA SER A 83 0.89 -0.55 8.39
C SER A 83 -0.44 0.05 7.94
N VAL A 84 -0.86 1.17 8.55
CA VAL A 84 -2.10 1.87 8.17
C VAL A 84 -1.97 2.52 6.79
N ALA A 85 -0.81 3.11 6.48
CA ALA A 85 -0.54 3.63 5.14
C ALA A 85 -0.63 2.53 4.06
N MET A 86 -0.19 1.30 4.38
CA MET A 86 -0.34 0.13 3.51
C MET A 86 -1.81 -0.26 3.34
N VAL A 87 -2.59 -0.30 4.41
CA VAL A 87 -4.05 -0.56 4.35
C VAL A 87 -4.72 0.45 3.42
N TYR A 88 -4.45 1.73 3.64
CA TYR A 88 -5.02 2.81 2.83
C TYR A 88 -4.60 2.73 1.35
N LYS A 89 -3.32 2.46 1.07
CA LYS A 89 -2.81 2.24 -0.29
C LYS A 89 -3.56 1.10 -0.99
N MET A 90 -3.72 -0.04 -0.30
CA MET A 90 -4.40 -1.21 -0.88
C MET A 90 -5.87 -0.92 -1.14
N HIS A 91 -6.51 -0.15 -0.26
CA HIS A 91 -7.87 0.32 -0.46
C HIS A 91 -8.00 1.17 -1.74
N VAL A 92 -7.15 2.19 -1.92
CA VAL A 92 -7.21 3.04 -3.11
C VAL A 92 -6.96 2.24 -4.40
N CYS A 93 -6.05 1.26 -4.38
CA CYS A 93 -5.85 0.36 -5.52
C CYS A 93 -7.09 -0.49 -5.83
N ALA A 94 -7.79 -0.99 -4.79
CA ALA A 94 -9.04 -1.72 -4.97
C ALA A 94 -10.14 -0.81 -5.53
N VAL A 95 -10.29 0.41 -4.97
CA VAL A 95 -11.25 1.42 -5.47
C VAL A 95 -11.02 1.73 -6.94
N ALA A 96 -9.78 1.95 -7.35
CA ALA A 96 -9.46 2.21 -8.76
C ALA A 96 -9.87 1.04 -9.67
N THR A 97 -9.74 -0.20 -9.20
CA THR A 97 -10.17 -1.40 -9.95
C THR A 97 -11.69 -1.49 -10.02
N ILE A 98 -12.40 -1.16 -8.93
CA ILE A 98 -13.87 -1.15 -8.89
C ILE A 98 -14.42 -0.05 -9.80
N LEU A 99 -13.82 1.14 -9.81
CA LEU A 99 -14.18 2.24 -10.72
C LEU A 99 -13.99 1.87 -12.20
N ALA A 100 -13.00 1.05 -12.50
CA ALA A 100 -12.75 0.55 -13.86
C ALA A 100 -13.62 -0.66 -14.25
N ALA A 101 -14.62 -1.03 -13.43
CA ALA A 101 -15.48 -2.18 -13.68
C ALA A 101 -16.27 -2.04 -15.00
N ARG A 102 -16.37 -3.16 -15.74
CA ARG A 102 -17.10 -3.24 -17.02
C ARG A 102 -18.59 -2.91 -16.89
N ALA A 103 -19.17 -3.08 -15.73
CA ALA A 103 -20.58 -2.82 -15.42
C ALA A 103 -20.68 -1.87 -14.23
N ALA A 104 -20.45 -0.58 -14.45
CA ALA A 104 -20.42 0.44 -13.38
C ALA A 104 -21.68 0.42 -12.49
N ALA A 105 -22.87 0.19 -13.06
CA ALA A 105 -24.12 0.15 -12.28
C ALA A 105 -24.14 -0.97 -11.24
N SER A 106 -23.49 -2.10 -11.47
CA SER A 106 -23.49 -3.25 -10.55
C SER A 106 -22.61 -3.06 -9.31
N VAL A 107 -21.70 -2.08 -9.32
CA VAL A 107 -20.81 -1.75 -8.21
C VAL A 107 -21.12 -0.38 -7.59
N ALA A 108 -22.18 0.29 -8.05
CA ALA A 108 -22.53 1.64 -7.62
C ALA A 108 -22.77 1.74 -6.10
N ASP A 109 -23.47 0.77 -5.51
CA ASP A 109 -23.71 0.75 -4.07
C ASP A 109 -22.41 0.61 -3.28
N THR A 110 -21.50 -0.24 -3.75
CA THR A 110 -20.16 -0.38 -3.13
C THR A 110 -19.40 0.94 -3.20
N LEU A 111 -19.42 1.64 -4.35
CA LEU A 111 -18.75 2.93 -4.50
C LEU A 111 -19.37 4.01 -3.60
N ASN A 112 -20.70 4.04 -3.49
CA ASN A 112 -21.42 4.95 -2.60
C ASN A 112 -21.07 4.70 -1.12
N ASP A 113 -20.98 3.44 -0.69
CA ASP A 113 -20.59 3.09 0.68
C ASP A 113 -19.12 3.43 0.97
N ILE A 114 -18.22 3.25 0.00
CA ILE A 114 -16.83 3.70 0.10
C ILE A 114 -16.76 5.22 0.23
N ALA A 115 -17.46 5.95 -0.64
CA ALA A 115 -17.50 7.40 -0.63
C ALA A 115 -18.04 7.96 0.70
N ALA A 116 -19.02 7.26 1.29
CA ALA A 116 -19.57 7.58 2.60
C ALA A 116 -18.70 7.13 3.80
N GLY A 117 -17.52 6.57 3.55
CA GLY A 117 -16.56 6.16 4.57
C GLY A 117 -16.92 4.85 5.31
N ARG A 118 -17.93 4.10 4.85
CA ARG A 118 -18.45 2.89 5.53
C ARG A 118 -17.89 1.58 4.98
N HIS A 119 -17.09 1.60 3.92
CA HIS A 119 -16.68 0.40 3.23
C HIS A 119 -15.18 0.42 2.90
N LEU A 120 -14.43 -0.49 3.50
CA LEU A 120 -13.03 -0.75 3.18
C LEU A 120 -12.96 -1.88 2.14
N SER A 121 -12.29 -1.65 1.00
CA SER A 121 -11.96 -2.68 0.01
C SER A 121 -10.46 -2.93 -0.02
N THR A 122 -10.05 -4.11 -0.49
CA THR A 122 -8.63 -4.46 -0.65
C THR A 122 -8.41 -5.39 -1.84
N LEU A 123 -7.14 -5.61 -2.22
CA LEU A 123 -6.76 -6.53 -3.29
C LEU A 123 -6.40 -7.91 -2.73
N ALA A 124 -6.82 -8.97 -3.41
CA ALA A 124 -6.48 -10.35 -3.14
C ALA A 124 -5.96 -11.04 -4.43
N PHE A 125 -4.76 -10.64 -4.88
CA PHE A 125 -4.17 -11.13 -6.13
C PHE A 125 -3.16 -12.25 -5.91
N SER A 126 -2.19 -12.04 -5.00
CA SER A 126 -1.08 -12.96 -4.81
C SER A 126 -1.51 -14.37 -4.39
N GLU A 127 -0.86 -15.37 -4.96
CA GLU A 127 -1.01 -16.78 -4.61
C GLU A 127 0.36 -17.40 -4.36
N SER A 128 0.46 -18.42 -3.52
CA SER A 128 1.73 -19.07 -3.18
C SER A 128 2.46 -19.63 -4.41
N GLY A 129 1.71 -20.04 -5.43
CA GLY A 129 2.24 -20.56 -6.69
C GLY A 129 2.70 -19.50 -7.68
N SER A 130 2.17 -18.26 -7.60
CA SER A 130 2.53 -17.19 -8.53
C SER A 130 3.78 -16.40 -8.12
N ARG A 131 4.27 -16.59 -6.90
CA ARG A 131 5.46 -15.89 -6.39
C ARG A 131 5.32 -14.36 -6.53
N SER A 132 6.36 -13.72 -7.12
CA SER A 132 6.39 -12.26 -7.35
C SER A 132 5.53 -11.80 -8.54
N HIS A 133 4.92 -12.71 -9.27
CA HIS A 133 4.08 -12.43 -10.44
C HIS A 133 2.60 -12.32 -10.04
N PHE A 134 2.24 -11.27 -9.28
CA PHE A 134 0.86 -11.07 -8.79
C PHE A 134 -0.18 -11.03 -9.91
N TRP A 135 0.23 -10.71 -11.13
CA TRP A 135 -0.61 -10.65 -12.34
C TRP A 135 -0.91 -12.01 -12.97
N ALA A 136 -0.27 -13.09 -12.50
CA ALA A 136 -0.41 -14.44 -13.03
C ALA A 136 -1.00 -15.37 -11.96
N PRO A 137 -2.33 -15.32 -11.70
CA PRO A 137 -2.96 -16.24 -10.76
C PRO A 137 -2.82 -17.68 -11.26
N VAL A 138 -2.69 -18.63 -10.34
CA VAL A 138 -2.66 -20.07 -10.64
C VAL A 138 -4.02 -20.72 -10.43
N SER A 139 -4.90 -20.13 -9.64
CA SER A 139 -6.27 -20.58 -9.46
C SER A 139 -7.10 -20.27 -10.70
N LYS A 140 -8.04 -21.18 -11.04
CA LYS A 140 -8.93 -21.05 -12.20
C LYS A 140 -10.39 -20.96 -11.73
N ALA A 141 -11.10 -19.96 -12.21
CA ALA A 141 -12.55 -19.84 -12.01
C ALA A 141 -13.28 -20.95 -12.75
N ARG A 142 -14.44 -21.34 -12.26
CA ARG A 142 -15.32 -22.31 -12.92
C ARG A 142 -16.68 -21.69 -13.20
N ARG A 143 -17.22 -21.90 -14.38
CA ARG A 143 -18.59 -21.51 -14.74
C ARG A 143 -19.53 -22.70 -14.57
N ASN A 144 -20.66 -22.49 -13.90
CA ASN A 144 -21.72 -23.48 -13.82
C ASN A 144 -23.06 -22.74 -13.98
N GLY A 145 -23.72 -22.95 -15.11
CA GLY A 145 -24.87 -22.15 -15.51
C GLY A 145 -24.51 -20.66 -15.61
N ALA A 146 -25.29 -19.79 -14.98
CA ALA A 146 -25.02 -18.35 -14.96
C ALA A 146 -24.00 -17.93 -13.88
N GLY A 147 -23.60 -18.83 -12.98
CA GLY A 147 -22.72 -18.52 -11.86
C GLY A 147 -21.23 -18.74 -12.17
N VAL A 148 -20.38 -17.90 -11.58
CA VAL A 148 -18.92 -18.10 -11.56
C VAL A 148 -18.51 -18.48 -10.13
N TYR A 149 -17.74 -19.55 -10.02
CA TYR A 149 -17.27 -20.08 -8.74
C TYR A 149 -15.75 -19.93 -8.66
N LEU A 150 -15.26 -19.32 -7.56
CA LEU A 150 -13.86 -19.19 -7.28
C LEU A 150 -13.39 -20.26 -6.29
N ALA A 151 -12.22 -20.81 -6.58
CA ALA A 151 -11.48 -21.71 -5.69
C ALA A 151 -10.01 -21.29 -5.74
N ALA A 152 -9.52 -20.61 -4.69
CA ALA A 152 -8.21 -20.01 -4.66
C ALA A 152 -7.62 -19.99 -3.24
N LYS A 153 -6.27 -20.03 -3.15
CA LYS A 153 -5.52 -19.79 -1.91
C LYS A 153 -4.69 -18.53 -2.08
N LYS A 154 -5.21 -17.42 -1.56
CA LYS A 154 -4.57 -16.11 -1.63
C LYS A 154 -3.57 -15.95 -0.48
N SER A 155 -2.46 -15.26 -0.76
CA SER A 155 -1.38 -15.02 0.19
C SER A 155 -1.27 -13.51 0.46
N TRP A 156 -0.97 -13.18 1.73
CA TRP A 156 -0.69 -11.79 2.14
C TRP A 156 -1.76 -10.78 1.71
N VAL A 157 -3.02 -11.14 1.96
CA VAL A 157 -4.15 -10.23 1.70
C VAL A 157 -4.23 -9.20 2.81
N THR A 158 -3.81 -7.97 2.52
CA THR A 158 -3.89 -6.85 3.47
C THR A 158 -5.35 -6.62 3.88
N SER A 159 -5.58 -6.34 5.15
CA SER A 159 -6.93 -6.18 5.74
C SER A 159 -7.80 -7.45 5.65
N ALA A 160 -7.19 -8.64 5.57
CA ALA A 160 -7.93 -9.90 5.57
C ALA A 160 -8.72 -10.07 6.88
N GLY A 161 -10.03 -10.30 6.76
CA GLY A 161 -10.96 -10.38 7.89
C GLY A 161 -11.49 -9.04 8.41
N HIS A 162 -10.95 -7.90 7.91
CA HIS A 162 -11.35 -6.54 8.29
C HIS A 162 -11.91 -5.74 7.12
N ALA A 163 -11.57 -6.08 5.87
CA ALA A 163 -12.16 -5.46 4.70
C ALA A 163 -13.60 -5.94 4.47
N HIS A 164 -14.45 -5.09 3.92
CA HIS A 164 -15.83 -5.39 3.56
C HIS A 164 -15.94 -6.11 2.20
N SER A 165 -14.95 -5.91 1.32
CA SER A 165 -14.86 -6.62 0.05
C SER A 165 -13.41 -6.78 -0.44
N TYR A 166 -13.22 -7.76 -1.30
CA TYR A 166 -11.94 -8.15 -1.87
C TYR A 166 -12.01 -8.12 -3.39
N VAL A 167 -11.09 -7.43 -4.04
CA VAL A 167 -10.88 -7.58 -5.49
C VAL A 167 -9.99 -8.79 -5.70
N VAL A 168 -10.56 -9.86 -6.23
CA VAL A 168 -9.91 -11.17 -6.39
C VAL A 168 -9.56 -11.40 -7.84
N SER A 169 -8.33 -11.84 -8.14
CA SER A 169 -7.92 -12.32 -9.45
C SER A 169 -8.05 -13.85 -9.55
N SER A 170 -8.43 -14.36 -10.70
CA SER A 170 -8.40 -15.80 -11.04
C SER A 170 -8.20 -15.94 -12.54
N LEU A 171 -7.68 -17.06 -13.02
CA LEU A 171 -7.75 -17.38 -14.45
C LEU A 171 -9.22 -17.46 -14.85
N ALA A 172 -9.51 -16.96 -16.05
CA ALA A 172 -10.84 -17.05 -16.66
C ALA A 172 -11.29 -18.51 -16.76
N PRO A 173 -12.61 -18.81 -16.73
CA PRO A 173 -13.12 -20.17 -16.85
C PRO A 173 -12.57 -20.92 -18.06
N GLU A 174 -12.44 -20.23 -19.20
CA GLU A 174 -11.91 -20.78 -20.46
C GLU A 174 -10.47 -20.32 -20.75
N GLY A 175 -9.81 -19.66 -19.77
CA GLY A 175 -8.45 -19.15 -19.92
C GLY A 175 -7.44 -20.26 -20.22
N ALA A 176 -6.56 -20.03 -21.20
CA ALA A 176 -5.55 -20.97 -21.67
C ALA A 176 -4.15 -20.69 -21.10
N GLY A 177 -3.89 -19.46 -20.69
CA GLY A 177 -2.58 -19.01 -20.22
C GLY A 177 -2.63 -18.15 -18.96
N PRO A 178 -1.48 -17.89 -18.34
CA PRO A 178 -1.40 -17.15 -17.07
C PRO A 178 -1.85 -15.70 -17.19
N MET A 179 -1.91 -15.13 -18.38
CA MET A 179 -2.39 -13.78 -18.64
C MET A 179 -3.91 -13.71 -18.86
N ASP A 180 -4.59 -14.83 -19.04
CA ASP A 180 -6.04 -14.88 -19.25
C ASP A 180 -6.78 -14.80 -17.91
N SER A 181 -6.47 -13.79 -17.12
CA SER A 181 -7.08 -13.58 -15.79
C SER A 181 -8.33 -12.70 -15.86
N THR A 182 -9.21 -12.89 -14.90
CA THR A 182 -10.42 -12.08 -14.68
C THR A 182 -10.43 -11.56 -13.25
N LEU A 183 -10.94 -10.34 -13.03
CA LEU A 183 -11.07 -9.74 -11.72
C LEU A 183 -12.53 -9.76 -11.25
N TYR A 184 -12.71 -10.08 -9.98
CA TYR A 184 -14.00 -10.23 -9.33
C TYR A 184 -14.04 -9.44 -8.02
N LEU A 185 -15.18 -8.82 -7.71
CA LEU A 185 -15.48 -8.24 -6.41
C LEU A 185 -16.16 -9.30 -5.54
N VAL A 186 -15.53 -9.65 -4.42
CA VAL A 186 -16.04 -10.67 -3.50
C VAL A 186 -16.36 -10.01 -2.14
N PRO A 187 -17.62 -9.91 -1.72
CA PRO A 187 -17.99 -9.44 -0.38
C PRO A 187 -17.38 -10.31 0.72
N ALA A 188 -17.03 -9.73 1.86
CA ALA A 188 -16.41 -10.46 2.99
C ALA A 188 -17.30 -11.57 3.55
N GLY A 189 -18.63 -11.39 3.51
CA GLY A 189 -19.61 -12.39 3.95
C GLY A 189 -19.91 -13.51 2.95
N SER A 190 -19.18 -13.61 1.84
CA SER A 190 -19.43 -14.62 0.82
C SER A 190 -19.19 -16.04 1.34
N ASN A 191 -20.14 -16.96 1.06
CA ASN A 191 -19.97 -18.36 1.40
C ASN A 191 -18.73 -18.95 0.72
N GLY A 192 -17.95 -19.70 1.48
CA GLY A 192 -16.70 -20.31 1.01
C GLY A 192 -15.46 -19.39 1.11
N LEU A 193 -15.61 -18.15 1.59
CA LEU A 193 -14.48 -17.29 1.92
C LEU A 193 -14.08 -17.53 3.39
N SER A 194 -12.80 -17.72 3.64
CA SER A 194 -12.22 -17.83 4.98
C SER A 194 -10.83 -17.21 5.07
N VAL A 195 -10.50 -16.69 6.24
CA VAL A 195 -9.17 -16.12 6.55
C VAL A 195 -8.44 -17.06 7.50
N ALA A 196 -7.17 -17.35 7.20
CA ALA A 196 -6.38 -18.31 7.96
C ALA A 196 -5.51 -17.61 9.02
N GLY A 197 -6.04 -17.51 10.24
CA GLY A 197 -5.28 -17.09 11.42
C GLY A 197 -4.82 -15.63 11.42
N PRO A 198 -4.16 -15.21 12.50
CA PRO A 198 -3.63 -13.85 12.61
C PRO A 198 -2.38 -13.67 11.72
N TRP A 199 -2.13 -12.42 11.32
CA TRP A 199 -0.90 -12.04 10.65
C TRP A 199 0.29 -12.01 11.64
N ASP A 200 1.33 -12.78 11.34
CA ASP A 200 2.58 -12.79 12.11
C ASP A 200 3.79 -12.52 11.20
N GLY A 201 3.87 -11.29 10.70
CA GLY A 201 4.98 -10.81 9.87
C GLY A 201 6.13 -10.24 10.68
N LEU A 202 7.30 -10.15 10.05
CA LEU A 202 8.46 -9.45 10.62
C LEU A 202 8.17 -7.97 10.86
N GLY A 203 7.52 -7.32 9.87
CA GLY A 203 7.06 -5.94 9.88
C GLY A 203 5.64 -5.82 9.33
N MET A 204 5.14 -4.61 9.22
CA MET A 204 3.76 -4.32 8.80
C MET A 204 2.75 -5.11 9.64
N ARG A 205 3.01 -5.25 10.94
CA ARG A 205 2.30 -6.18 11.82
C ARG A 205 0.84 -5.79 12.09
N ALA A 206 0.51 -4.52 11.89
CA ALA A 206 -0.84 -3.99 12.12
C ALA A 206 -1.70 -3.89 10.83
N ASN A 207 -1.31 -4.54 9.72
CA ASN A 207 -2.03 -4.48 8.45
C ASN A 207 -2.87 -5.72 8.11
N ALA A 208 -2.89 -6.74 8.98
CA ALA A 208 -3.62 -8.01 8.81
C ALA A 208 -3.40 -8.66 7.43
N SER A 209 -2.14 -8.78 6.98
CA SER A 209 -1.82 -9.40 5.68
C SER A 209 -1.89 -10.94 5.72
N SER A 210 -3.02 -11.48 6.17
CA SER A 210 -3.23 -12.92 6.37
C SER A 210 -3.53 -13.66 5.07
N PRO A 211 -3.25 -14.98 5.01
CA PRO A 211 -3.73 -15.83 3.92
C PRO A 211 -5.25 -15.95 3.92
N MET A 212 -5.82 -16.08 2.73
CA MET A 212 -7.27 -16.20 2.52
C MET A 212 -7.56 -17.35 1.56
N THR A 213 -8.59 -18.13 1.86
CA THR A 213 -9.04 -19.24 1.02
C THR A 213 -10.47 -18.96 0.51
N LEU A 214 -10.68 -19.24 -0.76
CA LEU A 214 -12.00 -19.30 -1.40
C LEU A 214 -12.24 -20.76 -1.78
N GLU A 215 -13.36 -21.33 -1.31
CA GLU A 215 -13.78 -22.72 -1.62
C GLU A 215 -15.18 -22.70 -2.20
N ASN A 216 -15.27 -22.92 -3.52
CA ASN A 216 -16.54 -22.83 -4.25
C ASN A 216 -17.30 -21.52 -3.98
N CYS A 217 -16.59 -20.43 -3.86
CA CYS A 217 -17.17 -19.12 -3.59
C CYS A 217 -17.91 -18.63 -4.83
N LEU A 218 -19.25 -18.56 -4.74
CA LEU A 218 -20.09 -18.04 -5.82
C LEU A 218 -19.94 -16.53 -5.91
N VAL A 219 -19.66 -16.05 -7.11
CA VAL A 219 -19.63 -14.61 -7.43
C VAL A 219 -20.91 -14.24 -8.19
N ASP A 220 -21.55 -13.18 -7.76
CA ASP A 220 -22.65 -12.56 -8.48
C ASP A 220 -22.17 -12.11 -9.88
N PRO A 221 -22.92 -12.37 -10.96
CA PRO A 221 -22.54 -11.93 -12.30
C PRO A 221 -22.25 -10.42 -12.42
N GLY A 222 -22.92 -9.59 -11.64
CA GLY A 222 -22.67 -8.15 -11.55
C GLY A 222 -21.33 -7.80 -10.91
N HIS A 223 -20.74 -8.68 -10.13
CA HIS A 223 -19.45 -8.49 -9.46
C HIS A 223 -18.23 -8.98 -10.27
N GLN A 224 -18.42 -9.43 -11.49
CA GLN A 224 -17.31 -9.64 -12.43
C GLN A 224 -16.83 -8.27 -12.95
N LEU A 225 -15.67 -7.80 -12.48
CA LEU A 225 -15.16 -6.46 -12.76
C LEU A 225 -14.59 -6.30 -14.17
N THR A 226 -13.99 -7.35 -14.74
CA THR A 226 -13.44 -7.32 -16.09
C THR A 226 -14.10 -8.37 -16.99
N ASP A 227 -14.01 -8.20 -18.28
CA ASP A 227 -14.33 -9.31 -19.19
C ASP A 227 -13.41 -10.50 -18.93
N ASP A 228 -13.84 -11.70 -19.35
CA ASP A 228 -13.03 -12.91 -19.21
C ASP A 228 -11.68 -12.71 -19.94
N GLY A 229 -10.58 -12.93 -19.23
CA GLY A 229 -9.22 -12.75 -19.74
C GLY A 229 -8.68 -11.31 -19.70
N ALA A 230 -9.49 -10.29 -19.41
CA ALA A 230 -9.06 -8.89 -19.41
C ALA A 230 -8.42 -8.42 -18.07
N GLY A 231 -8.36 -9.27 -17.06
CA GLY A 231 -7.84 -8.92 -15.74
C GLY A 231 -6.35 -8.56 -15.74
N PHE A 232 -5.55 -9.21 -16.57
CA PHE A 232 -4.13 -8.89 -16.74
C PHE A 232 -3.93 -7.42 -17.12
N GLY A 233 -4.65 -6.95 -18.14
CA GLY A 233 -4.60 -5.54 -18.56
C GLY A 233 -5.01 -4.58 -17.46
N ALA A 234 -6.07 -4.89 -16.69
CA ALA A 234 -6.51 -4.08 -15.57
C ALA A 234 -5.45 -4.04 -14.45
N MET A 235 -4.83 -5.17 -14.10
CA MET A 235 -3.77 -5.22 -13.11
C MET A 235 -2.55 -4.38 -13.49
N LEU A 236 -2.15 -4.36 -14.77
CA LEU A 236 -0.98 -3.62 -15.24
C LEU A 236 -1.27 -2.13 -15.46
N ASN A 237 -2.43 -1.78 -16.00
CA ASN A 237 -2.72 -0.41 -16.41
C ASN A 237 -3.40 0.42 -15.31
N VAL A 238 -4.14 -0.21 -14.40
CA VAL A 238 -4.86 0.47 -13.32
C VAL A 238 -4.14 0.28 -11.98
N VAL A 239 -3.85 -0.97 -11.62
CA VAL A 239 -3.34 -1.28 -10.27
C VAL A 239 -1.85 -0.99 -10.15
N LEU A 240 -1.02 -1.48 -11.06
CA LEU A 240 0.44 -1.40 -10.93
C LEU A 240 0.97 0.04 -10.75
N PRO A 241 0.49 1.07 -11.50
CA PRO A 241 0.97 2.43 -11.32
C PRO A 241 0.67 2.99 -9.93
N LEU A 242 -0.56 2.83 -9.44
CA LEU A 242 -0.98 3.30 -8.11
C LEU A 242 -0.31 2.50 -6.99
N PHE A 243 -0.20 1.18 -7.16
CA PHE A 243 0.46 0.31 -6.19
C PHE A 243 1.95 0.66 -6.04
N ASN A 244 2.66 0.90 -7.15
CA ASN A 244 4.07 1.25 -7.13
C ASN A 244 4.28 2.66 -6.57
N LEU A 245 3.45 3.64 -6.96
CA LEU A 245 3.48 4.97 -6.35
C LEU A 245 3.25 4.88 -4.84
N GLY A 246 2.17 4.26 -4.40
CA GLY A 246 1.85 4.13 -2.97
C GLY A 246 2.94 3.38 -2.19
N SER A 247 3.57 2.36 -2.79
CA SER A 247 4.70 1.65 -2.16
C SER A 247 5.92 2.55 -1.99
N ALA A 248 6.24 3.36 -2.99
CA ALA A 248 7.34 4.32 -2.92
C ALA A 248 7.08 5.42 -1.89
N VAL A 249 5.82 5.86 -1.76
CA VAL A 249 5.43 6.86 -0.77
C VAL A 249 5.46 6.30 0.66
N VAL A 250 5.03 5.04 0.87
CA VAL A 250 5.19 4.37 2.18
C VAL A 250 6.68 4.31 2.56
N ALA A 251 7.56 3.93 1.63
CA ALA A 251 8.99 3.92 1.85
C ALA A 251 9.55 5.31 2.19
N LEU A 252 9.08 6.36 1.51
CA LEU A 252 9.44 7.75 1.80
C LEU A 252 9.01 8.16 3.21
N GLY A 253 7.80 7.82 3.64
CA GLY A 253 7.33 8.09 5.01
C GLY A 253 8.19 7.39 6.06
N LEU A 254 8.57 6.13 5.84
CA LEU A 254 9.50 5.40 6.70
C LEU A 254 10.87 6.08 6.79
N CYS A 255 11.41 6.56 5.65
CA CYS A 255 12.67 7.31 5.63
C CYS A 255 12.58 8.60 6.45
N ARG A 256 11.54 9.40 6.26
CA ARG A 256 11.30 10.65 7.00
C ARG A 256 11.18 10.40 8.50
N ALA A 257 10.41 9.39 8.89
CA ALA A 257 10.27 8.99 10.29
C ALA A 257 11.61 8.55 10.89
N ALA A 258 12.42 7.78 10.15
CA ALA A 258 13.73 7.32 10.61
C ALA A 258 14.72 8.49 10.76
N VAL A 259 14.75 9.43 9.84
CA VAL A 259 15.57 10.66 9.92
C VAL A 259 15.15 11.49 11.13
N ALA A 260 13.86 11.73 11.32
CA ALA A 260 13.34 12.52 12.43
C ALA A 260 13.65 11.87 13.80
N ALA A 261 13.42 10.57 13.94
CA ALA A 261 13.72 9.81 15.16
C ALA A 261 15.23 9.81 15.47
N THR A 262 16.08 9.62 14.44
CA THR A 262 17.54 9.66 14.59
C THR A 262 18.00 11.04 15.01
N ALA A 263 17.50 12.10 14.38
CA ALA A 263 17.85 13.49 14.71
C ALA A 263 17.44 13.83 16.15
N SER A 264 16.24 13.39 16.58
CA SER A 264 15.78 13.55 17.96
C SER A 264 16.71 12.84 18.95
N HIS A 265 17.06 11.58 18.67
CA HIS A 265 17.98 10.80 19.51
C HIS A 265 19.35 11.48 19.64
N LEU A 266 19.94 11.95 18.54
CA LEU A 266 21.24 12.62 18.55
C LEU A 266 21.25 13.95 19.31
N LYS A 267 20.11 14.63 19.40
CA LYS A 267 19.94 15.86 20.17
C LYS A 267 19.78 15.60 21.68
N THR A 268 19.11 14.51 22.06
CA THR A 268 18.71 14.26 23.44
C THR A 268 19.63 13.32 24.20
N ALA A 269 20.19 12.30 23.56
CA ALA A 269 21.15 11.40 24.18
C ALA A 269 22.48 12.09 24.40
N ARG A 270 23.07 11.93 25.62
CA ARG A 270 24.25 12.68 26.07
C ARG A 270 25.36 11.75 26.58
N PHE A 271 26.59 12.25 26.48
CA PHE A 271 27.70 11.78 27.27
C PHE A 271 27.72 12.58 28.59
N GLU A 272 27.31 11.96 29.68
CA GLU A 272 27.21 12.62 30.99
C GLU A 272 28.55 13.23 31.43
N HIS A 273 29.68 12.54 31.20
CA HIS A 273 31.00 13.00 31.56
C HIS A 273 31.51 14.17 30.71
N LEU A 274 30.90 14.44 29.54
CA LEU A 274 31.25 15.58 28.66
C LEU A 274 30.21 16.69 28.73
N GLY A 275 29.02 16.42 29.23
CA GLY A 275 27.89 17.35 29.23
C GLY A 275 27.39 17.70 27.83
N GLN A 276 27.73 16.91 26.81
CA GLN A 276 27.42 17.14 25.40
C GLN A 276 26.49 16.06 24.84
N SER A 277 25.63 16.42 23.90
CA SER A 277 24.83 15.44 23.16
C SER A 277 25.70 14.62 22.22
N LEU A 278 25.15 13.45 21.78
CA LEU A 278 25.83 12.62 20.78
C LEU A 278 26.06 13.40 19.47
N GLY A 279 25.09 14.21 19.08
CA GLY A 279 25.17 15.06 17.89
C GLY A 279 26.26 16.13 17.98
N GLU A 280 26.53 16.68 19.15
CA GLU A 280 27.63 17.64 19.37
C GLU A 280 29.00 16.96 19.35
N SER A 281 29.11 15.77 19.97
CA SER A 281 30.37 15.12 20.22
C SER A 281 30.90 14.28 19.04
N LEU A 282 30.00 13.69 18.20
CA LEU A 282 30.38 12.68 17.22
C LEU A 282 30.13 13.12 15.76
N PRO A 283 31.17 13.63 15.06
CA PRO A 283 31.05 14.02 13.65
C PRO A 283 30.55 12.90 12.73
N THR A 284 30.93 11.64 13.01
CA THR A 284 30.52 10.47 12.22
C THR A 284 29.00 10.25 12.26
N LEU A 285 28.34 10.49 13.38
CA LEU A 285 26.89 10.35 13.48
C LEU A 285 26.16 11.47 12.73
N ARG A 286 26.72 12.67 12.71
CA ARG A 286 26.21 13.78 11.87
C ARG A 286 26.32 13.46 10.38
N ALA A 287 27.44 12.84 9.96
CA ALA A 287 27.63 12.43 8.57
C ALA A 287 26.64 11.31 8.17
N GLN A 288 26.37 10.36 9.05
CA GLN A 288 25.35 9.32 8.82
C GLN A 288 23.94 9.92 8.71
N LEU A 289 23.56 10.84 9.61
CA LEU A 289 22.27 11.53 9.53
C LEU A 289 22.15 12.35 8.22
N ALA A 290 23.21 13.02 7.81
CA ALA A 290 23.24 13.76 6.54
C ALA A 290 23.04 12.83 5.33
N GLN A 291 23.68 11.65 5.31
CA GLN A 291 23.48 10.65 4.25
C GLN A 291 22.03 10.16 4.20
N MET A 292 21.42 9.86 5.36
CA MET A 292 20.01 9.48 5.43
C MET A 292 19.10 10.57 4.86
N GLN A 293 19.37 11.84 5.16
CA GLN A 293 18.62 12.99 4.63
C GLN A 293 18.77 13.09 3.11
N ILE A 294 19.99 12.99 2.57
CA ILE A 294 20.26 13.05 1.13
C ILE A 294 19.50 11.95 0.38
N GLU A 295 19.52 10.71 0.89
CA GLU A 295 18.79 9.59 0.28
C GLU A 295 17.27 9.82 0.33
N THR A 296 16.76 10.34 1.45
CA THR A 296 15.34 10.65 1.63
C THR A 296 14.86 11.74 0.67
N ASP A 297 15.65 12.83 0.51
CA ASP A 297 15.32 13.92 -0.41
C ASP A 297 15.40 13.47 -1.87
N GLY A 298 16.37 12.61 -2.19
CA GLY A 298 16.46 11.99 -3.51
C GLY A 298 15.26 11.09 -3.84
N LEU A 299 14.75 10.36 -2.84
CA LEU A 299 13.51 9.58 -2.99
C LEU A 299 12.28 10.48 -3.15
N ALA A 300 12.18 11.57 -2.38
CA ALA A 300 11.08 12.53 -2.49
C ALA A 300 11.01 13.11 -3.93
N ALA A 301 12.12 13.53 -4.50
CA ALA A 301 12.17 14.03 -5.86
C ALA A 301 11.73 12.98 -6.91
N ARG A 302 12.08 11.70 -6.72
CA ARG A 302 11.62 10.60 -7.60
C ARG A 302 10.11 10.36 -7.48
N VAL A 303 9.57 10.46 -6.28
CA VAL A 303 8.11 10.33 -6.05
C VAL A 303 7.38 11.48 -6.73
N ASP A 304 7.86 12.71 -6.61
CA ASP A 304 7.26 13.88 -7.27
C ASP A 304 7.30 13.75 -8.80
N ASP A 305 8.42 13.32 -9.38
CA ASP A 305 8.53 13.03 -10.82
C ASP A 305 7.54 11.95 -11.26
N LEU A 306 7.38 10.88 -10.48
CA LEU A 306 6.40 9.83 -10.79
C LEU A 306 4.95 10.36 -10.72
N VAL A 307 4.62 11.18 -9.73
CA VAL A 307 3.29 11.82 -9.63
C VAL A 307 3.01 12.64 -10.88
N ASP A 308 3.97 13.46 -11.32
CA ASP A 308 3.84 14.26 -12.56
C ASP A 308 3.64 13.39 -13.79
N HIS A 309 4.30 12.23 -13.86
CA HIS A 309 4.14 11.26 -14.93
C HIS A 309 2.77 10.57 -14.91
N LEU A 310 2.18 10.33 -13.74
CA LEU A 310 0.85 9.74 -13.64
C LEU A 310 -0.27 10.74 -13.92
N GLU A 311 -0.08 12.02 -13.57
CA GLU A 311 -1.02 13.09 -13.91
C GLU A 311 -0.95 13.48 -15.39
N ARG A 312 0.21 13.37 -16.01
CA ARG A 312 0.50 13.69 -17.41
C ARG A 312 1.34 12.59 -18.06
N PRO A 313 0.72 11.48 -18.49
CA PRO A 313 1.43 10.33 -19.01
C PRO A 313 2.35 10.66 -20.20
N ARG A 314 3.54 10.06 -20.21
CA ARG A 314 4.56 10.17 -21.24
C ARG A 314 5.04 8.79 -21.63
N GLU A 315 5.78 8.67 -22.72
CA GLU A 315 6.37 7.41 -23.18
C GLU A 315 7.17 6.68 -22.09
N THR A 316 7.86 7.44 -21.22
CA THR A 316 8.69 6.91 -20.13
C THR A 316 7.91 6.61 -18.84
N THR A 317 6.58 6.82 -18.79
CA THR A 317 5.78 6.68 -17.55
C THR A 317 5.90 5.27 -16.95
N VAL A 318 5.79 4.22 -17.77
CA VAL A 318 5.89 2.84 -17.28
C VAL A 318 7.26 2.59 -16.65
N LEU A 319 8.33 3.06 -17.28
CA LEU A 319 9.68 2.94 -16.75
C LEU A 319 9.80 3.66 -15.39
N ARG A 320 9.28 4.88 -15.25
CA ARG A 320 9.27 5.63 -13.98
C ARG A 320 8.50 4.91 -12.88
N VAL A 321 7.37 4.28 -13.22
CA VAL A 321 6.60 3.45 -12.27
C VAL A 321 7.45 2.30 -11.70
N LEU A 322 8.22 1.61 -12.55
CA LEU A 322 9.06 0.48 -12.13
C LEU A 322 10.29 0.95 -11.33
N GLU A 323 11.01 1.96 -11.85
CA GLU A 323 12.23 2.51 -11.25
C GLU A 323 11.96 3.09 -9.85
N THR A 324 10.88 3.85 -9.68
CA THR A 324 10.60 4.54 -8.43
C THR A 324 10.34 3.54 -7.30
N LYS A 325 9.55 2.49 -7.54
CA LYS A 325 9.33 1.46 -6.52
C LYS A 325 10.59 0.67 -6.20
N ALA A 326 11.38 0.29 -7.20
CA ALA A 326 12.63 -0.45 -6.99
C ALA A 326 13.60 0.37 -6.13
N ALA A 327 13.84 1.64 -6.50
CA ALA A 327 14.69 2.54 -5.75
C ALA A 327 14.19 2.81 -4.33
N ALA A 328 12.87 3.01 -4.17
CA ALA A 328 12.25 3.31 -2.88
C ALA A 328 12.45 2.19 -1.85
N GLY A 329 12.31 0.92 -2.27
CA GLY A 329 12.54 -0.21 -1.39
C GLY A 329 13.98 -0.26 -0.86
N ASP A 330 14.95 -0.11 -1.75
CA ASP A 330 16.38 -0.13 -1.39
C ASP A 330 16.76 1.05 -0.49
N ILE A 331 16.30 2.24 -0.82
CA ILE A 331 16.55 3.46 -0.04
C ILE A 331 15.97 3.33 1.36
N ALA A 332 14.74 2.83 1.50
CA ALA A 332 14.12 2.66 2.82
C ALA A 332 14.91 1.67 3.69
N VAL A 333 15.37 0.56 3.13
CA VAL A 333 16.24 -0.40 3.84
C VAL A 333 17.57 0.24 4.22
N SER A 334 18.21 1.01 3.33
CA SER A 334 19.47 1.73 3.58
C SER A 334 19.32 2.73 4.72
N VAL A 335 18.33 3.62 4.63
CA VAL A 335 18.07 4.69 5.59
C VAL A 335 17.73 4.12 6.97
N THR A 336 16.83 3.14 7.06
CA THR A 336 16.42 2.57 8.35
C THR A 336 17.53 1.72 8.98
N SER A 337 18.34 1.01 8.19
CA SER A 337 19.54 0.30 8.67
C SER A 337 20.60 1.28 9.20
N THR A 338 20.76 2.42 8.55
CA THR A 338 21.67 3.49 9.02
C THR A 338 21.14 4.09 10.32
N ALA A 339 19.82 4.29 10.45
CA ALA A 339 19.19 4.76 11.69
C ALA A 339 19.46 3.79 12.85
N MET A 340 19.26 2.48 12.64
CA MET A 340 19.56 1.45 13.63
C MET A 340 21.01 1.53 14.12
N ARG A 341 21.94 1.66 13.19
CA ARG A 341 23.39 1.75 13.49
C ARG A 341 23.74 3.07 14.20
N THR A 342 23.18 4.19 13.77
CA THR A 342 23.43 5.52 14.32
C THR A 342 22.93 5.64 15.76
N CYS A 343 21.78 5.07 16.06
CA CYS A 343 21.16 5.11 17.39
C CYS A 343 21.60 3.93 18.30
N GLY A 344 22.29 2.92 17.74
CA GLY A 344 22.92 1.85 18.47
C GLY A 344 21.98 1.10 19.43
N GLY A 345 22.41 0.91 20.67
CA GLY A 345 21.66 0.16 21.69
C GLY A 345 20.27 0.70 21.97
N ALA A 346 20.05 2.01 21.86
CA ALA A 346 18.73 2.62 22.06
C ALA A 346 17.71 2.20 20.98
N ALA A 347 18.15 2.09 19.73
CA ALA A 347 17.32 1.56 18.65
C ALA A 347 17.08 0.06 18.81
N PHE A 348 18.12 -0.72 19.12
CA PHE A 348 18.05 -2.16 19.28
C PHE A 348 17.15 -2.58 20.45
N SER A 349 17.12 -1.82 21.53
CA SER A 349 16.29 -2.07 22.73
C SER A 349 14.86 -1.51 22.64
N LYS A 350 14.42 -1.07 21.45
CA LYS A 350 13.06 -0.58 21.16
C LYS A 350 12.64 0.73 21.86
N HIS A 351 13.58 1.51 22.41
CA HIS A 351 13.26 2.77 23.08
C HIS A 351 12.93 3.91 22.12
N THR A 352 13.45 3.84 20.86
CA THR A 352 13.31 4.90 19.87
C THR A 352 12.23 4.63 18.83
N GLY A 353 11.66 3.42 18.77
CA GLY A 353 10.74 2.98 17.71
C GLY A 353 11.40 2.78 16.33
N ILE A 354 12.70 3.04 16.18
CA ILE A 354 13.44 2.87 14.92
C ILE A 354 13.43 1.42 14.46
N GLU A 355 13.45 0.45 15.39
CA GLU A 355 13.41 -0.96 15.05
C GLU A 355 12.11 -1.36 14.32
N ARG A 356 10.98 -0.71 14.61
CA ARG A 356 9.72 -0.90 13.88
C ARG A 356 9.87 -0.41 12.44
N LEU A 357 10.41 0.81 12.25
CA LEU A 357 10.66 1.37 10.92
C LEU A 357 11.60 0.49 10.10
N PHE A 358 12.66 -0.05 10.73
CA PHE A 358 13.60 -0.99 10.10
C PHE A 358 12.89 -2.28 9.65
N ARG A 359 12.04 -2.88 10.48
CA ARG A 359 11.30 -4.10 10.13
C ARG A 359 10.29 -3.83 9.00
N ASP A 360 9.56 -2.72 9.08
CA ASP A 360 8.55 -2.34 8.10
C ASP A 360 9.16 -2.03 6.72
N ALA A 361 10.37 -1.41 6.68
CA ALA A 361 11.06 -1.10 5.43
C ALA A 361 11.37 -2.34 4.59
N HIS A 362 11.66 -3.47 5.23
CA HIS A 362 11.97 -4.73 4.54
C HIS A 362 10.78 -5.30 3.76
N ALA A 363 9.54 -4.92 4.10
CA ALA A 363 8.37 -5.32 3.31
C ALA A 363 8.43 -4.75 1.88
N GLY A 364 9.00 -3.54 1.69
CA GLY A 364 9.06 -2.86 0.40
C GLY A 364 9.82 -3.63 -0.68
N VAL A 365 10.90 -4.33 -0.31
CA VAL A 365 11.76 -5.06 -1.27
C VAL A 365 11.24 -6.45 -1.61
N VAL A 366 10.47 -7.09 -0.70
CA VAL A 366 9.94 -8.45 -0.92
C VAL A 366 8.51 -8.48 -1.43
N MET A 367 7.78 -7.35 -1.35
CA MET A 367 6.39 -7.23 -1.82
C MET A 367 6.34 -7.22 -3.35
N ALA A 368 5.48 -8.07 -3.90
CA ALA A 368 5.33 -8.25 -5.36
C ALA A 368 4.83 -6.97 -6.08
N PRO A 369 5.41 -6.60 -7.24
CA PRO A 369 6.61 -7.17 -7.82
C PRO A 369 7.84 -6.82 -6.96
N THR A 370 8.69 -7.81 -6.67
CA THR A 370 9.89 -7.59 -5.85
C THR A 370 10.88 -6.66 -6.53
N SER A 371 11.80 -6.05 -5.76
CA SER A 371 12.85 -5.19 -6.34
C SER A 371 13.65 -5.89 -7.44
N ASP A 372 13.90 -7.21 -7.32
CA ASP A 372 14.65 -7.95 -8.32
C ASP A 372 13.87 -8.17 -9.63
N VAL A 373 12.56 -8.48 -9.53
CA VAL A 373 11.69 -8.56 -10.73
C VAL A 373 11.54 -7.20 -11.39
N LEU A 374 11.45 -6.12 -10.61
CA LEU A 374 11.42 -4.78 -11.17
C LEU A 374 12.72 -4.42 -11.92
N ARG A 375 13.88 -4.79 -11.37
CA ARG A 375 15.18 -4.56 -12.04
C ARG A 375 15.28 -5.34 -13.36
N GLU A 376 14.78 -6.57 -13.41
CA GLU A 376 14.69 -7.33 -14.65
C GLU A 376 13.83 -6.60 -15.68
N PHE A 377 12.64 -6.13 -15.32
CA PHE A 377 11.78 -5.38 -16.23
C PHE A 377 12.42 -4.04 -16.67
N ILE A 378 13.05 -3.33 -15.76
CA ILE A 378 13.78 -2.09 -16.07
C ILE A 378 14.90 -2.39 -17.07
N GLY A 379 15.68 -3.45 -16.83
CA GLY A 379 16.76 -3.87 -17.74
C GLY A 379 16.23 -4.18 -19.15
N LYS A 380 15.12 -4.95 -19.26
CA LYS A 380 14.45 -5.20 -20.53
C LYS A 380 13.98 -3.91 -21.21
N ALA A 381 13.33 -3.01 -20.47
CA ALA A 381 12.85 -1.74 -21.01
C ALA A 381 14.00 -0.88 -21.57
N VAL A 382 15.14 -0.78 -20.86
CA VAL A 382 16.32 -0.03 -21.28
C VAL A 382 16.95 -0.64 -22.55
N LEU A 383 16.88 -1.96 -22.72
CA LEU A 383 17.35 -2.69 -23.89
C LEU A 383 16.34 -2.73 -25.05
N GLY A 384 15.15 -2.17 -24.89
CA GLY A 384 14.06 -2.22 -25.88
C GLY A 384 13.47 -3.61 -26.07
N MET A 385 13.57 -4.48 -25.07
CA MET A 385 13.02 -5.84 -25.08
C MET A 385 11.57 -5.83 -24.58
N PRO A 386 10.71 -6.79 -25.00
CA PRO A 386 9.38 -6.98 -24.41
C PRO A 386 9.46 -7.24 -22.90
N LEU A 387 8.56 -6.64 -22.12
CA LEU A 387 8.53 -6.85 -20.66
C LEU A 387 8.00 -8.24 -20.30
N PHE A 388 7.01 -8.74 -21.08
CA PHE A 388 6.33 -10.02 -20.89
C PHE A 388 6.52 -10.92 -22.09
#